data_1b7581dc93ab04fadc074ef26ad5ae1b
#
_entry.id   1b7581dc93ab04fadc074ef26ad5ae1b
#
_cell.length_a   1.000
_cell.length_b   1.000
_cell.length_c   1.000
_cell.angle_alpha   90.00
_cell.angle_beta   90.00
_cell.angle_gamma   90.00
#
_symmetry.space_group_name_H-M   'P 1'
#
loop_
_entity.id
_entity.type
_entity.pdbx_description
1 polymer ?
#
loop_
_entity_poly.entity_id
_entity_poly.type
_entity_poly.pdbx_seq_one_letter_code
_entity_poly.pdbx_strand_id
1 'polypeptide(L)'
;FATGDGSVRKNSLEDFKHIQANGKIAMKLAGDNSIVGVKLCTNDDDILLTTKFGKCIRTPVAKLRTTKSRTSTGVRGIKLVKGDEIISISVISHIDTTSGESKAYLKMRSKEKENDDHIDSEDSESDGSEVEVKLSNERYDEMKAQEQFILTLTENGFGKRSSSYQFRISNRGGSGIMCIATSDRNGNVLASFPVNNDDDIMLITKSGQVIRCPVKDVRVAGRNTQGVSIFKTNDNEKVVSASRVEIDN
;
A
#
# COMPACT_ATOMS: atom_id res chain seq x y z
N PHE A 1 -13.09 -4.17 5.29
CA PHE A 1 -13.79 -3.24 4.41
C PHE A 1 -13.14 -1.87 4.51
N ALA A 2 -12.95 -1.22 3.38
CA ALA A 2 -12.56 0.20 3.33
C ALA A 2 -13.48 0.95 2.36
N THR A 3 -13.78 2.21 2.69
CA THR A 3 -14.63 3.09 1.89
C THR A 3 -13.89 4.33 1.43
N GLY A 4 -14.34 4.95 0.34
CA GLY A 4 -13.69 6.09 -0.29
C GLY A 4 -13.48 7.29 0.64
N ASP A 5 -14.35 7.50 1.62
CA ASP A 5 -14.25 8.57 2.63
C ASP A 5 -13.17 8.34 3.73
N GLY A 6 -12.39 7.26 3.63
CA GLY A 6 -11.35 6.93 4.59
C GLY A 6 -11.82 6.12 5.79
N SER A 7 -13.05 5.59 5.78
CA SER A 7 -13.55 4.73 6.84
C SER A 7 -13.13 3.26 6.62
N VAL A 8 -12.90 2.56 7.73
CA VAL A 8 -12.58 1.13 7.74
C VAL A 8 -13.45 0.39 8.72
N ARG A 9 -13.64 -0.90 8.46
CA ARG A 9 -14.43 -1.77 9.30
C ARG A 9 -13.91 -3.20 9.29
N LYS A 10 -13.81 -3.79 10.49
CA LYS A 10 -13.46 -5.20 10.68
C LYS A 10 -14.67 -5.97 11.21
N ASN A 11 -14.98 -7.09 10.57
CA ASN A 11 -16.00 -8.05 11.01
C ASN A 11 -15.40 -9.44 11.11
N SER A 12 -16.03 -10.29 11.93
CA SER A 12 -15.78 -11.72 11.87
C SER A 12 -16.38 -12.31 10.58
N LEU A 13 -15.71 -13.32 10.00
CA LEU A 13 -16.26 -14.08 8.88
C LEU A 13 -17.56 -14.84 9.27
N GLU A 14 -17.72 -15.16 10.58
CA GLU A 14 -18.94 -15.75 11.12
C GLU A 14 -20.20 -14.94 10.78
N ASP A 15 -20.08 -13.59 10.73
CA ASP A 15 -21.19 -12.71 10.38
C ASP A 15 -21.73 -12.96 8.97
N PHE A 16 -20.96 -13.67 8.12
CA PHE A 16 -21.26 -13.91 6.70
C PHE A 16 -21.52 -15.37 6.35
N LYS A 17 -21.52 -16.31 7.32
CA LYS A 17 -21.74 -17.75 7.05
C LYS A 17 -23.09 -18.06 6.40
N HIS A 18 -24.15 -17.36 6.79
CA HIS A 18 -25.50 -17.61 6.27
C HIS A 18 -25.92 -16.48 5.34
N ILE A 19 -25.75 -16.68 4.04
CA ILE A 19 -26.15 -15.72 3.00
C ILE A 19 -27.45 -16.21 2.38
N GLN A 20 -28.46 -15.34 2.37
CA GLN A 20 -29.71 -15.59 1.70
C GLN A 20 -29.59 -15.28 0.18
N ALA A 21 -30.52 -15.81 -0.64
CA ALA A 21 -30.50 -15.60 -2.09
C ALA A 21 -30.52 -14.12 -2.51
N ASN A 22 -31.15 -13.25 -1.72
CA ASN A 22 -31.19 -11.80 -1.92
C ASN A 22 -29.94 -11.05 -1.41
N GLY A 23 -28.91 -11.78 -0.99
CA GLY A 23 -27.68 -11.22 -0.47
C GLY A 23 -27.74 -10.80 1.00
N LYS A 24 -26.68 -10.15 1.46
CA LYS A 24 -26.52 -9.72 2.84
C LYS A 24 -25.84 -8.36 2.89
N ILE A 25 -26.42 -7.41 3.63
CA ILE A 25 -25.80 -6.12 3.85
C ILE A 25 -24.49 -6.34 4.60
N ALA A 26 -23.38 -5.92 3.99
CA ALA A 26 -22.05 -6.04 4.57
C ALA A 26 -21.68 -4.81 5.39
N MET A 27 -22.06 -3.61 4.94
CA MET A 27 -21.71 -2.35 5.57
C MET A 27 -22.78 -1.28 5.22
N LYS A 28 -23.05 -0.37 6.15
CA LYS A 28 -23.83 0.83 5.84
C LYS A 28 -22.90 1.87 5.18
N LEU A 29 -23.30 2.41 4.05
CA LEU A 29 -22.62 3.51 3.39
C LEU A 29 -23.32 4.82 3.73
N ALA A 30 -22.55 5.89 3.89
CA ALA A 30 -23.06 7.23 4.14
C ALA A 30 -23.01 8.05 2.84
N GLY A 31 -24.14 8.69 2.47
CA GLY A 31 -24.25 9.48 1.24
C GLY A 31 -23.84 8.70 0.00
N ASP A 32 -23.05 9.32 -0.88
CA ASP A 32 -22.57 8.75 -2.14
C ASP A 32 -21.28 7.94 -1.98
N ASN A 33 -20.93 7.55 -0.74
CA ASN A 33 -19.72 6.79 -0.46
C ASN A 33 -19.79 5.36 -1.02
N SER A 34 -18.67 4.80 -1.40
CA SER A 34 -18.59 3.45 -1.97
C SER A 34 -17.56 2.59 -1.21
N ILE A 35 -17.71 1.26 -1.30
CA ILE A 35 -16.69 0.32 -0.84
C ILE A 35 -15.58 0.30 -1.89
N VAL A 36 -14.37 0.65 -1.46
CA VAL A 36 -13.17 0.60 -2.30
C VAL A 36 -12.56 -0.79 -2.33
N GLY A 37 -12.64 -1.50 -1.22
CA GLY A 37 -12.11 -2.85 -1.17
C GLY A 37 -12.53 -3.64 0.07
N VAL A 38 -12.46 -4.95 -0.09
CA VAL A 38 -12.69 -5.95 0.95
C VAL A 38 -11.51 -6.90 0.93
N LYS A 39 -10.92 -7.16 2.09
CA LYS A 39 -9.79 -8.08 2.24
C LYS A 39 -10.00 -9.02 3.41
N LEU A 40 -9.57 -10.26 3.24
CA LEU A 40 -9.41 -11.19 4.34
C LEU A 40 -8.10 -10.89 5.06
N CYS A 41 -8.11 -10.94 6.38
CA CYS A 41 -6.93 -10.70 7.21
C CYS A 41 -7.06 -11.39 8.55
N THR A 42 -5.94 -11.58 9.23
CA THR A 42 -5.81 -12.05 10.59
C THR A 42 -5.40 -10.91 11.53
N ASN A 43 -5.29 -11.19 12.82
CA ASN A 43 -4.75 -10.19 13.76
C ASN A 43 -3.23 -10.00 13.62
N ASP A 44 -2.55 -10.91 12.93
CA ASP A 44 -1.11 -10.89 12.68
C ASP A 44 -0.77 -10.14 11.37
N ASP A 45 -1.73 -9.40 10.84
CA ASP A 45 -1.59 -8.58 9.64
C ASP A 45 -1.69 -7.09 9.96
N ASP A 46 -1.19 -6.29 9.02
CA ASP A 46 -1.43 -4.85 8.95
C ASP A 46 -2.29 -4.52 7.73
N ILE A 47 -3.15 -3.52 7.85
CA ILE A 47 -3.76 -2.89 6.68
C ILE A 47 -2.95 -1.67 6.25
N LEU A 48 -2.79 -1.52 4.96
CA LEU A 48 -2.27 -0.32 4.31
C LEU A 48 -3.38 0.32 3.49
N LEU A 49 -3.82 1.51 3.90
CA LEU A 49 -4.75 2.34 3.13
C LEU A 49 -3.95 3.32 2.30
N THR A 50 -4.26 3.43 1.02
CA THR A 50 -3.60 4.37 0.11
C THR A 50 -4.63 5.32 -0.50
N THR A 51 -4.28 6.60 -0.56
CA THR A 51 -5.16 7.64 -1.09
C THR A 51 -4.78 8.05 -2.50
N LYS A 52 -5.73 8.65 -3.21
CA LYS A 52 -5.58 9.19 -4.56
C LYS A 52 -4.42 10.18 -4.69
N PHE A 53 -4.22 11.03 -3.67
CA PHE A 53 -3.17 12.04 -3.66
C PHE A 53 -1.83 11.55 -3.10
N GLY A 54 -1.64 10.20 -3.02
CA GLY A 54 -0.34 9.62 -2.70
C GLY A 54 -0.01 9.57 -1.21
N LYS A 55 -1.01 9.69 -0.32
CA LYS A 55 -0.83 9.41 1.11
C LYS A 55 -1.16 7.95 1.41
N CYS A 56 -0.58 7.43 2.50
CA CYS A 56 -0.95 6.12 3.01
C CYS A 56 -0.85 6.07 4.54
N ILE A 57 -1.55 5.11 5.13
CA ILE A 57 -1.44 4.80 6.56
C ILE A 57 -1.40 3.29 6.75
N ARG A 58 -0.41 2.81 7.53
CA ARG A 58 -0.28 1.41 7.94
C ARG A 58 -0.76 1.26 9.37
N THR A 59 -1.70 0.35 9.60
CA THR A 59 -2.31 0.12 10.92
C THR A 59 -2.45 -1.38 11.18
N PRO A 60 -2.00 -1.90 12.35
CA PRO A 60 -2.21 -3.30 12.72
C PRO A 60 -3.69 -3.65 12.79
N VAL A 61 -4.07 -4.78 12.19
CA VAL A 61 -5.44 -5.31 12.24
C VAL A 61 -5.89 -5.58 13.67
N ALA A 62 -4.97 -6.00 14.54
CA ALA A 62 -5.23 -6.22 15.97
C ALA A 62 -5.76 -4.94 16.67
N LYS A 63 -5.33 -3.75 16.24
CA LYS A 63 -5.79 -2.45 16.78
C LYS A 63 -7.16 -2.00 16.24
N LEU A 64 -7.72 -2.71 15.26
CA LEU A 64 -9.05 -2.45 14.75
C LEU A 64 -10.08 -3.24 15.57
N ARG A 65 -11.04 -2.54 16.15
CA ARG A 65 -12.15 -3.18 16.86
C ARG A 65 -12.99 -4.00 15.89
N THR A 66 -13.24 -5.27 16.22
CA THR A 66 -14.22 -6.10 15.51
C THR A 66 -15.62 -5.57 15.77
N THR A 67 -16.34 -5.27 14.71
CA THR A 67 -17.70 -4.74 14.76
C THR A 67 -18.68 -5.90 14.70
N LYS A 68 -19.57 -6.01 15.69
CA LYS A 68 -20.60 -7.07 15.74
C LYS A 68 -21.77 -6.82 14.79
N SER A 69 -22.03 -5.55 14.45
CA SER A 69 -23.14 -5.19 13.54
C SER A 69 -22.66 -5.01 12.11
N ARG A 70 -23.41 -5.50 11.14
CA ARG A 70 -23.16 -5.27 9.70
C ARG A 70 -23.73 -3.95 9.17
N THR A 71 -24.52 -3.24 9.99
CA THR A 71 -25.23 -2.02 9.59
C THR A 71 -24.56 -0.72 10.04
N SER A 72 -23.34 -0.75 10.59
CA SER A 72 -22.58 0.46 10.93
C SER A 72 -21.70 0.93 9.77
N THR A 73 -21.34 2.20 9.78
CA THR A 73 -20.49 2.86 8.75
C THR A 73 -18.99 2.61 8.92
N GLY A 74 -18.57 1.99 10.03
CA GLY A 74 -17.15 1.80 10.35
C GLY A 74 -16.57 2.93 11.20
N VAL A 75 -15.25 3.00 11.21
CA VAL A 75 -14.46 4.01 11.96
C VAL A 75 -13.44 4.65 11.03
N ARG A 76 -13.00 5.86 11.35
CA ARG A 76 -11.97 6.54 10.56
C ARG A 76 -10.68 5.74 10.53
N GLY A 77 -10.25 5.34 9.33
CA GLY A 77 -8.96 4.69 9.06
C GLY A 77 -7.87 5.73 8.85
N ILE A 78 -8.12 6.72 8.01
CA ILE A 78 -7.20 7.82 7.68
C ILE A 78 -7.96 9.15 7.67
N LYS A 79 -7.26 10.25 7.97
CA LYS A 79 -7.78 11.63 7.81
C LYS A 79 -7.43 12.10 6.40
N LEU A 80 -8.44 12.28 5.56
CA LEU A 80 -8.30 12.78 4.19
C LEU A 80 -8.30 14.32 4.17
N VAL A 81 -7.59 14.87 3.19
CA VAL A 81 -7.72 16.28 2.82
C VAL A 81 -8.90 16.46 1.84
N LYS A 82 -9.33 17.70 1.63
CA LYS A 82 -10.46 17.99 0.73
C LYS A 82 -10.15 17.49 -0.69
N GLY A 83 -11.04 16.71 -1.27
CA GLY A 83 -10.90 16.17 -2.64
C GLY A 83 -10.08 14.88 -2.73
N ASP A 84 -9.48 14.41 -1.63
CA ASP A 84 -8.78 13.13 -1.58
C ASP A 84 -9.75 12.00 -1.22
N GLU A 85 -9.43 10.79 -1.64
CA GLU A 85 -10.22 9.60 -1.39
C GLU A 85 -9.31 8.37 -1.26
N ILE A 86 -9.76 7.34 -0.56
CA ILE A 86 -9.09 6.03 -0.57
C ILE A 86 -9.29 5.40 -1.93
N ILE A 87 -8.19 4.89 -2.49
CA ILE A 87 -8.22 4.14 -3.76
C ILE A 87 -7.85 2.67 -3.56
N SER A 88 -7.21 2.33 -2.46
CA SER A 88 -6.75 0.96 -2.21
C SER A 88 -6.72 0.62 -0.73
N ILE A 89 -7.08 -0.63 -0.41
CA ILE A 89 -6.76 -1.30 0.85
C ILE A 89 -5.95 -2.55 0.55
N SER A 90 -4.80 -2.67 1.19
CA SER A 90 -3.92 -3.83 1.11
C SER A 90 -3.71 -4.46 2.47
N VAL A 91 -3.45 -5.75 2.48
CA VAL A 91 -3.06 -6.50 3.68
C VAL A 91 -1.61 -6.90 3.50
N ILE A 92 -0.80 -6.64 4.51
CA ILE A 92 0.61 -7.00 4.58
C ILE A 92 0.87 -7.68 5.92
N SER A 93 1.81 -8.60 5.97
CA SER A 93 2.16 -9.27 7.24
C SER A 93 2.67 -8.25 8.25
N HIS A 94 2.24 -8.41 9.49
CA HIS A 94 2.80 -7.63 10.59
C HIS A 94 4.22 -8.10 10.87
N ILE A 95 5.15 -7.17 10.95
CA ILE A 95 6.53 -7.45 11.30
C ILE A 95 6.82 -6.59 12.54
N ASP A 96 7.16 -7.26 13.64
CA ASP A 96 7.51 -6.57 14.89
C ASP A 96 8.89 -5.94 14.76
N THR A 97 8.89 -4.66 14.40
CA THR A 97 10.09 -3.84 14.21
C THR A 97 9.89 -2.45 14.75
N THR A 98 10.95 -1.92 15.34
CA THR A 98 11.00 -0.50 15.71
C THR A 98 11.30 0.38 14.49
N SER A 99 10.97 1.66 14.61
CA SER A 99 11.32 2.68 13.61
C SER A 99 12.83 2.75 13.36
N GLY A 100 13.62 2.60 14.43
CA GLY A 100 15.09 2.57 14.35
C GLY A 100 15.64 1.36 13.58
N GLU A 101 15.11 0.14 13.86
CA GLU A 101 15.48 -1.07 13.13
C GLU A 101 15.11 -0.96 11.64
N SER A 102 13.92 -0.47 11.32
CA SER A 102 13.49 -0.28 9.93
C SER A 102 14.43 0.68 9.18
N LYS A 103 14.83 1.80 9.80
CA LYS A 103 15.80 2.74 9.22
C LYS A 103 17.17 2.10 9.04
N ALA A 104 17.67 1.38 10.06
CA ALA A 104 18.96 0.69 10.01
C ALA A 104 18.99 -0.39 8.93
N TYR A 105 17.91 -1.17 8.80
CA TYR A 105 17.75 -2.17 7.75
C TYR A 105 17.83 -1.54 6.35
N LEU A 106 17.05 -0.48 6.10
CA LEU A 106 17.04 0.20 4.80
C LEU A 106 18.41 0.80 4.46
N LYS A 107 19.15 1.33 5.47
CA LYS A 107 20.51 1.84 5.31
C LYS A 107 21.52 0.73 4.97
N MET A 108 21.42 -0.44 5.61
CA MET A 108 22.28 -1.60 5.29
C MET A 108 21.99 -2.12 3.90
N ARG A 109 20.71 -2.26 3.55
CA ARG A 109 20.27 -2.73 2.24
C ARG A 109 20.70 -1.81 1.09
N SER A 110 20.68 -0.48 1.28
CA SER A 110 21.17 0.45 0.26
C SER A 110 22.66 0.28 0.00
N LYS A 111 23.47 0.05 1.04
CA LYS A 111 24.91 -0.21 0.90
C LYS A 111 25.24 -1.51 0.15
N GLU A 112 24.45 -2.58 0.35
CA GLU A 112 24.60 -3.82 -0.43
C GLU A 112 24.38 -3.57 -1.93
N LYS A 113 23.46 -2.65 -2.27
CA LYS A 113 23.11 -2.32 -3.65
C LYS A 113 23.99 -1.26 -4.29
N GLU A 114 24.66 -0.39 -3.52
CA GLU A 114 25.67 0.57 -4.03
C GLU A 114 26.88 -0.14 -4.62
N ASN A 115 27.12 -1.40 -4.24
CA ASN A 115 28.08 -2.27 -4.92
C ASN A 115 27.57 -2.81 -6.27
N ASP A 116 26.29 -2.62 -6.60
CA ASP A 116 25.64 -3.22 -7.76
C ASP A 116 24.97 -2.22 -8.73
N ASP A 117 24.52 -1.03 -8.29
CA ASP A 117 24.06 0.07 -9.15
C ASP A 117 23.61 1.29 -8.33
N HIS A 118 23.86 2.52 -8.84
CA HIS A 118 23.49 3.80 -8.25
C HIS A 118 22.00 3.90 -7.88
N ILE A 119 21.69 3.91 -6.57
CA ILE A 119 20.34 4.21 -6.07
C ILE A 119 20.42 5.50 -5.27
N ASP A 120 19.68 6.53 -5.72
CA ASP A 120 19.49 7.79 -5.02
C ASP A 120 18.98 7.55 -3.58
N SER A 121 19.86 7.75 -2.62
CA SER A 121 19.60 7.69 -1.17
C SER A 121 19.09 9.05 -0.68
N GLU A 122 17.95 9.53 -1.16
CA GLU A 122 17.28 10.70 -0.62
C GLU A 122 16.01 10.33 0.13
N ASP A 123 16.13 9.77 1.33
CA ASP A 123 15.01 9.67 2.28
C ASP A 123 15.51 9.82 3.73
N SER A 124 16.14 10.97 4.02
CA SER A 124 16.42 11.39 5.38
C SER A 124 15.45 12.50 5.80
N GLU A 125 14.17 12.17 6.06
CA GLU A 125 13.40 12.97 7.00
C GLU A 125 13.95 12.66 8.40
N SER A 126 14.84 13.50 8.88
CA SER A 126 15.31 13.54 10.27
C SER A 126 14.18 14.04 11.16
N ASP A 127 13.41 13.11 11.72
CA ASP A 127 12.66 13.39 12.94
C ASP A 127 13.61 13.20 14.12
N GLY A 128 13.73 14.25 14.95
CA GLY A 128 14.83 14.51 15.88
C GLY A 128 15.24 13.34 16.77
N SER A 129 16.54 13.24 17.03
CA SER A 129 17.26 12.53 18.10
C SER A 129 16.84 11.07 18.37
N GLU A 130 16.82 10.20 17.38
CA GLU A 130 16.79 8.75 17.59
C GLU A 130 18.24 8.22 17.70
N VAL A 131 18.49 7.42 18.73
CA VAL A 131 19.74 6.67 18.91
C VAL A 131 19.95 5.80 17.65
N GLU A 132 21.12 5.90 17.03
CA GLU A 132 21.48 5.07 15.87
C GLU A 132 21.46 3.59 16.28
N VAL A 133 20.43 2.86 15.85
CA VAL A 133 20.28 1.43 16.10
C VAL A 133 21.19 0.69 15.14
N LYS A 134 22.11 -0.13 15.69
CA LYS A 134 22.92 -1.07 14.90
C LYS A 134 22.19 -2.41 14.87
N LEU A 135 21.87 -2.92 13.68
CA LEU A 135 21.35 -4.27 13.51
C LEU A 135 22.51 -5.28 13.55
N SER A 136 22.28 -6.44 14.17
CA SER A 136 23.14 -7.61 13.96
C SER A 136 22.89 -8.21 12.57
N ASN A 137 23.83 -9.00 12.06
CA ASN A 137 23.65 -9.67 10.77
C ASN A 137 22.47 -10.64 10.79
N GLU A 138 22.29 -11.37 11.89
CA GLU A 138 21.16 -12.30 12.08
C GLU A 138 19.83 -11.57 11.97
N ARG A 139 19.70 -10.40 12.66
CA ARG A 139 18.47 -9.59 12.62
C ARG A 139 18.23 -8.99 11.23
N TYR A 140 19.29 -8.59 10.55
CA TYR A 140 19.22 -8.12 9.17
C TYR A 140 18.67 -9.22 8.23
N ASP A 141 19.17 -10.44 8.34
CA ASP A 141 18.74 -11.58 7.52
C ASP A 141 17.29 -11.98 7.81
N GLU A 142 16.85 -11.95 9.09
CA GLU A 142 15.45 -12.14 9.46
C GLU A 142 14.55 -11.09 8.79
N MET A 143 14.92 -9.82 8.88
CA MET A 143 14.16 -8.73 8.28
C MET A 143 14.14 -8.84 6.75
N LYS A 144 15.24 -9.26 6.14
CA LYS A 144 15.36 -9.49 4.69
C LYS A 144 14.44 -10.60 4.20
N ALA A 145 14.31 -11.68 4.97
CA ALA A 145 13.42 -12.79 4.67
C ALA A 145 11.93 -12.41 4.78
N GLN A 146 11.61 -11.44 5.64
CA GLN A 146 10.23 -10.96 5.88
C GLN A 146 9.87 -9.72 5.06
N GLU A 147 10.81 -9.16 4.28
CA GLU A 147 10.57 -7.94 3.52
C GLU A 147 9.50 -8.15 2.46
N GLN A 148 8.49 -7.30 2.49
CA GLN A 148 7.45 -7.24 1.47
C GLN A 148 7.60 -5.95 0.65
N PHE A 149 7.19 -5.99 -0.60
CA PHE A 149 7.21 -4.84 -1.49
C PHE A 149 5.80 -4.38 -1.81
N ILE A 150 5.60 -3.08 -1.73
CA ILE A 150 4.36 -2.43 -2.12
C ILE A 150 4.58 -1.76 -3.48
N LEU A 151 3.88 -2.25 -4.50
CA LEU A 151 3.79 -1.61 -5.78
C LEU A 151 2.78 -0.47 -5.69
N THR A 152 3.15 0.72 -6.12
CA THR A 152 2.25 1.87 -6.25
C THR A 152 2.31 2.37 -7.68
N LEU A 153 1.13 2.50 -8.30
CA LEU A 153 0.93 2.87 -9.69
C LEU A 153 0.09 4.13 -9.80
N THR A 154 0.35 4.95 -10.80
CA THR A 154 -0.39 6.18 -11.07
C THR A 154 -1.07 6.14 -12.44
N GLU A 155 -2.07 7.00 -12.63
CA GLU A 155 -2.91 7.03 -13.83
C GLU A 155 -2.16 7.36 -15.13
N ASN A 156 -0.99 8.01 -15.04
CA ASN A 156 -0.15 8.32 -16.21
C ASN A 156 0.94 7.26 -16.48
N GLY A 157 0.78 6.04 -15.93
CA GLY A 157 1.66 4.90 -16.22
C GLY A 157 3.00 4.93 -15.47
N PHE A 158 3.12 5.73 -14.42
CA PHE A 158 4.28 5.71 -13.53
C PHE A 158 4.05 4.75 -12.37
N GLY A 159 5.13 4.23 -11.83
CA GLY A 159 5.06 3.38 -10.66
C GLY A 159 6.41 3.06 -10.05
N LYS A 160 6.37 2.42 -8.92
CA LYS A 160 7.54 1.94 -8.18
C LYS A 160 7.16 0.84 -7.20
N ARG A 161 8.16 0.09 -6.77
CA ARG A 161 8.06 -0.78 -5.61
C ARG A 161 8.75 -0.11 -4.42
N SER A 162 8.12 -0.11 -3.26
CA SER A 162 8.73 0.40 -2.04
C SER A 162 8.72 -0.68 -0.96
N SER A 163 9.79 -0.78 -0.18
CA SER A 163 9.89 -1.70 0.95
C SER A 163 8.80 -1.43 1.97
N SER A 164 8.18 -2.48 2.53
CA SER A 164 7.21 -2.37 3.61
C SER A 164 7.77 -1.69 4.86
N TYR A 165 9.09 -1.74 5.06
CA TYR A 165 9.77 -1.05 6.16
C TYR A 165 9.79 0.47 6.04
N GLN A 166 9.52 1.03 4.87
CA GLN A 166 9.37 2.47 4.68
C GLN A 166 8.02 3.01 5.20
N PHE A 167 7.05 2.13 5.45
CA PHE A 167 5.71 2.49 5.91
C PHE A 167 5.60 2.24 7.41
N ARG A 168 5.82 3.31 8.21
CA ARG A 168 5.75 3.20 9.67
C ARG A 168 4.40 2.69 10.14
N ILE A 169 4.41 1.82 11.13
CA ILE A 169 3.21 1.36 11.83
C ILE A 169 2.66 2.50 12.68
N SER A 170 1.37 2.78 12.54
CA SER A 170 0.70 3.86 13.26
C SER A 170 -0.70 3.49 13.71
N ASN A 171 -1.29 4.31 14.58
CA ASN A 171 -2.70 4.18 14.90
C ASN A 171 -3.55 4.73 13.75
N ARG A 172 -4.75 4.16 13.56
CA ARG A 172 -5.73 4.64 12.59
C ARG A 172 -6.13 6.11 12.81
N GLY A 173 -6.65 6.75 11.77
CA GLY A 173 -7.26 8.08 11.84
C GLY A 173 -6.29 9.25 11.75
N GLY A 174 -4.98 8.99 11.65
CA GLY A 174 -3.95 10.00 11.36
C GLY A 174 -3.99 10.48 9.91
N SER A 175 -3.16 11.49 9.58
CA SER A 175 -3.04 12.03 8.22
C SER A 175 -2.21 11.14 7.27
N GLY A 176 -1.63 10.05 7.80
CA GLY A 176 -0.76 9.18 7.03
C GLY A 176 0.59 9.82 6.69
N ILE A 177 1.33 9.12 5.83
CA ILE A 177 2.62 9.55 5.28
C ILE A 177 2.54 9.50 3.75
N MET A 178 3.50 10.10 3.07
CA MET A 178 3.60 9.98 1.61
C MET A 178 4.01 8.57 1.22
N CYS A 179 3.33 7.95 0.25
CA CYS A 179 3.71 6.69 -0.37
C CYS A 179 4.29 6.89 -1.78
N ILE A 180 3.84 7.93 -2.46
CA ILE A 180 4.36 8.37 -3.76
C ILE A 180 4.11 9.87 -3.90
N ALA A 181 5.07 10.61 -4.43
CA ALA A 181 4.87 12.02 -4.76
C ALA A 181 4.06 12.12 -6.05
N THR A 182 2.87 12.74 -5.99
CA THR A 182 2.01 12.99 -7.16
C THR A 182 2.28 14.34 -7.75
N SER A 183 2.18 14.47 -9.07
CA SER A 183 2.33 15.71 -9.84
C SER A 183 1.57 15.58 -11.16
N ASP A 184 1.48 16.64 -11.94
CA ASP A 184 0.87 16.60 -13.27
C ASP A 184 1.55 15.58 -14.19
N ARG A 185 2.85 15.33 -13.99
CA ARG A 185 3.62 14.37 -14.78
C ARG A 185 3.14 12.94 -14.58
N ASN A 186 2.99 12.49 -13.34
CA ASN A 186 2.64 11.10 -13.05
C ASN A 186 1.15 10.89 -12.74
N GLY A 187 0.42 11.97 -12.46
CA GLY A 187 -1.02 11.92 -12.15
C GLY A 187 -1.31 11.40 -10.75
N ASN A 188 -2.57 11.09 -10.49
CA ASN A 188 -3.04 10.55 -9.23
C ASN A 188 -2.68 9.08 -9.08
N VAL A 189 -2.68 8.59 -7.84
CA VAL A 189 -2.51 7.16 -7.59
C VAL A 189 -3.74 6.40 -8.07
N LEU A 190 -3.49 5.34 -8.82
CA LEU A 190 -4.50 4.43 -9.35
C LEU A 190 -4.64 3.15 -8.52
N ALA A 191 -3.51 2.58 -8.12
CA ALA A 191 -3.49 1.31 -7.40
C ALA A 191 -2.26 1.22 -6.48
N SER A 192 -2.43 0.49 -5.36
CA SER A 192 -1.33 0.16 -4.47
C SER A 192 -1.61 -1.20 -3.82
N PHE A 193 -0.70 -2.17 -4.00
CA PHE A 193 -0.86 -3.52 -3.46
C PHE A 193 0.50 -4.22 -3.28
N PRO A 194 0.57 -5.22 -2.37
CA PRO A 194 1.79 -6.00 -2.19
C PRO A 194 2.07 -6.89 -3.41
N VAL A 195 3.33 -7.05 -3.73
CA VAL A 195 3.82 -7.85 -4.86
C VAL A 195 5.06 -8.65 -4.49
N ASN A 196 5.24 -9.79 -5.17
CA ASN A 196 6.46 -10.58 -5.17
C ASN A 196 7.26 -10.33 -6.46
N ASN A 197 8.56 -10.68 -6.44
CA ASN A 197 9.41 -10.50 -7.63
C ASN A 197 8.95 -11.33 -8.84
N ASP A 198 8.36 -12.49 -8.58
CA ASP A 198 7.94 -13.44 -9.61
C ASP A 198 6.53 -13.17 -10.15
N ASP A 199 5.83 -12.18 -9.59
CA ASP A 199 4.54 -11.76 -10.09
C ASP A 199 4.66 -10.96 -11.39
N ASP A 200 3.56 -10.92 -12.13
CA ASP A 200 3.32 -9.94 -13.18
C ASP A 200 2.25 -8.93 -12.76
N ILE A 201 2.25 -7.81 -13.41
CA ILE A 201 1.16 -6.83 -13.33
C ILE A 201 0.45 -6.71 -14.68
N MET A 202 -0.85 -6.58 -14.61
CA MET A 202 -1.69 -6.27 -15.75
C MET A 202 -2.24 -4.86 -15.61
N LEU A 203 -2.00 -4.03 -16.62
CA LEU A 203 -2.48 -2.66 -16.69
C LEU A 203 -3.50 -2.55 -17.82
N ILE A 204 -4.58 -1.80 -17.59
CA ILE A 204 -5.60 -1.53 -18.61
C ILE A 204 -5.72 -0.02 -18.74
N THR A 205 -5.67 0.47 -19.98
CA THR A 205 -5.84 1.88 -20.29
C THR A 205 -7.29 2.22 -20.62
N LYS A 206 -7.60 3.52 -20.64
CA LYS A 206 -8.94 4.02 -20.96
C LYS A 206 -9.40 3.62 -22.37
N SER A 207 -8.48 3.49 -23.33
CA SER A 207 -8.76 3.02 -24.70
C SER A 207 -8.92 1.50 -24.81
N GLY A 208 -8.73 0.76 -23.72
CA GLY A 208 -8.84 -0.71 -23.72
C GLY A 208 -7.56 -1.44 -24.07
N GLN A 209 -6.41 -0.77 -24.11
CA GLN A 209 -5.12 -1.47 -24.21
C GLN A 209 -4.85 -2.24 -22.95
N VAL A 210 -4.40 -3.49 -23.09
CA VAL A 210 -3.99 -4.36 -21.99
C VAL A 210 -2.49 -4.61 -22.09
N ILE A 211 -1.80 -4.37 -21.00
CA ILE A 211 -0.36 -4.54 -20.90
C ILE A 211 -0.03 -5.43 -19.73
N ARG A 212 0.83 -6.39 -19.95
CA ARG A 212 1.39 -7.26 -18.92
C ARG A 212 2.89 -7.00 -18.81
N CYS A 213 3.39 -6.78 -17.61
CA CYS A 213 4.82 -6.61 -17.36
C CYS A 213 5.25 -7.30 -16.06
N PRO A 214 6.46 -7.87 -16.02
CA PRO A 214 6.99 -8.49 -14.82
C PRO A 214 7.22 -7.46 -13.70
N VAL A 215 6.86 -7.82 -12.49
CA VAL A 215 7.09 -6.97 -11.29
C VAL A 215 8.57 -6.69 -11.09
N LYS A 216 9.45 -7.65 -11.38
CA LYS A 216 10.91 -7.50 -11.25
C LYS A 216 11.47 -6.32 -12.03
N ASP A 217 10.84 -5.95 -13.16
CA ASP A 217 11.28 -4.84 -14.01
C ASP A 217 10.89 -3.47 -13.46
N VAL A 218 9.99 -3.44 -12.46
CA VAL A 218 9.62 -2.20 -11.79
C VAL A 218 10.66 -1.84 -10.74
N ARG A 219 11.24 -0.65 -10.85
CA ARG A 219 12.29 -0.16 -9.94
C ARG A 219 11.82 -0.15 -8.48
N VAL A 220 12.70 -0.59 -7.57
CA VAL A 220 12.55 -0.36 -6.13
C VAL A 220 13.05 1.05 -5.80
N ALA A 221 12.21 1.87 -5.22
CA ALA A 221 12.53 3.28 -4.92
C ALA A 221 11.91 3.73 -3.59
N GLY A 222 12.43 4.82 -3.05
CA GLY A 222 11.94 5.45 -1.83
C GLY A 222 10.48 5.92 -1.95
N ARG A 223 9.76 5.94 -0.82
CA ARG A 223 8.33 6.32 -0.79
C ARG A 223 8.08 7.77 -1.25
N ASN A 224 9.06 8.69 -1.10
CA ASN A 224 8.92 10.11 -1.45
C ASN A 224 9.16 10.40 -2.95
N THR A 225 9.54 9.40 -3.76
CA THR A 225 9.81 9.58 -5.18
C THR A 225 8.53 9.53 -6.01
N GLN A 226 8.57 10.05 -7.23
CA GLN A 226 7.46 10.01 -8.20
C GLN A 226 7.32 8.67 -8.93
N GLY A 227 8.26 7.74 -8.71
CA GLY A 227 8.35 6.50 -9.47
C GLY A 227 8.98 6.70 -10.87
N VAL A 228 9.00 5.63 -11.64
CA VAL A 228 9.51 5.58 -13.02
C VAL A 228 8.36 5.29 -13.98
N SER A 229 8.52 5.65 -15.25
CA SER A 229 7.58 5.25 -16.29
C SER A 229 7.66 3.74 -16.47
N ILE A 230 6.58 3.03 -16.18
CA ILE A 230 6.43 1.59 -16.44
C ILE A 230 5.87 1.39 -17.84
N PHE A 231 4.98 2.29 -18.22
CA PHE A 231 4.32 2.28 -19.51
C PHE A 231 4.17 3.70 -20.04
N LYS A 232 4.54 3.92 -21.30
CA LYS A 232 4.27 5.20 -21.96
C LYS A 232 2.84 5.21 -22.47
N THR A 233 2.01 6.02 -21.84
CA THR A 233 0.67 6.33 -22.37
C THR A 233 0.81 7.29 -23.53
N ASN A 234 -0.06 7.19 -24.54
CA ASN A 234 -0.21 8.22 -25.56
C ASN A 234 -0.75 9.51 -24.91
N ASP A 235 -0.63 10.62 -25.60
CA ASP A 235 -1.18 11.91 -25.14
C ASP A 235 -2.67 11.76 -24.77
N ASN A 236 -3.04 12.16 -23.54
CA ASN A 236 -4.36 12.01 -22.94
C ASN A 236 -4.84 10.58 -22.63
N GLU A 237 -4.00 9.58 -22.78
CA GLU A 237 -4.30 8.20 -22.39
C GLU A 237 -3.97 8.00 -20.90
N LYS A 238 -4.86 7.33 -20.17
CA LYS A 238 -4.68 7.02 -18.75
C LYS A 238 -4.84 5.53 -18.49
N VAL A 239 -4.05 5.03 -17.56
CA VAL A 239 -4.29 3.72 -16.96
C VAL A 239 -5.51 3.84 -16.04
N VAL A 240 -6.48 2.95 -16.19
CA VAL A 240 -7.73 2.94 -15.43
C VAL A 240 -7.88 1.75 -14.49
N SER A 241 -7.05 0.72 -14.70
CA SER A 241 -7.03 -0.47 -13.84
C SER A 241 -5.65 -1.07 -13.80
N ALA A 242 -5.29 -1.61 -12.65
CA ALA A 242 -4.08 -2.38 -12.46
C ALA A 242 -4.37 -3.55 -11.51
N SER A 243 -3.88 -4.73 -11.85
CA SER A 243 -4.02 -5.93 -11.04
C SER A 243 -2.73 -6.74 -11.01
N ARG A 244 -2.52 -7.44 -9.91
CA ARG A 244 -1.47 -8.44 -9.77
C ARG A 244 -1.93 -9.73 -10.47
N VAL A 245 -1.02 -10.36 -11.18
CA VAL A 245 -1.17 -11.69 -11.75
C VAL A 245 -0.14 -12.58 -11.06
N GLU A 246 -0.64 -13.47 -10.23
CA GLU A 246 0.20 -14.50 -9.60
C GLU A 246 0.61 -15.51 -10.67
N ILE A 247 1.90 -15.86 -10.69
CA ILE A 247 2.39 -16.95 -11.53
C ILE A 247 2.46 -18.17 -10.61
N ASP A 248 1.53 -19.10 -10.78
CA ASP A 248 1.61 -20.41 -10.14
C ASP A 248 2.81 -21.17 -10.74
N ASN A 249 3.82 -21.41 -9.92
CA ASN A 249 4.98 -22.25 -10.25
C ASN A 249 4.72 -23.71 -9.96
#